data_c1576b867be9892b21873948149b8488
#
_entry.id   c1576b867be9892b21873948149b8488
#
_cell.length_a   1.000
_cell.length_b   1.000
_cell.length_c   1.000
_cell.angle_alpha   90.00
_cell.angle_beta   90.00
_cell.angle_gamma   90.00
#
_symmetry.space_group_name_H-M   'P 1'
#
loop_
_entity.id
_entity.type
_entity.pdbx_description
1 polymer ?
#
loop_
_entity_poly.entity_id
_entity_poly.type
_entity_poly.pdbx_seq_one_letter_code
_entity_poly.pdbx_strand_id
1 'polypeptide(L)'
;MYLEQMNPYSISKQHKRDKLHVVERIRLLFDRDSFTEYYPEDEKNNDYAYDGVITGYGTIYGQQVYFYGQDFTHMGGTFGYRHSMQIIAIIKEAMKQKCPVIGIYDGGGARIQEGAASVAGCGELFYTNTLASGVIPQIAIIAGTCAGGAVYSPGLTDFIFTIDKISNMFVTGAKVINEVQGTDYL
;
A
#
# COMPACT_ATOMS: atom_id res chain seq x y z
N MET A 1 10.86 -6.69 14.29
CA MET A 1 10.67 -6.17 12.91
C MET A 1 9.83 -7.17 12.13
N TYR A 2 8.84 -6.72 11.35
CA TYR A 2 7.94 -7.62 10.60
C TYR A 2 8.64 -8.33 9.45
N LEU A 3 9.69 -7.73 8.90
CA LEU A 3 10.56 -8.37 7.90
C LEU A 3 11.18 -9.69 8.38
N GLU A 4 11.37 -9.85 9.68
CA GLU A 4 11.95 -11.07 10.29
C GLU A 4 10.88 -12.09 10.71
N GLN A 5 9.63 -11.65 10.84
CA GLN A 5 8.51 -12.48 11.31
C GLN A 5 7.68 -13.11 10.18
N MET A 6 8.26 -13.25 9.00
CA MET A 6 7.58 -13.82 7.84
C MET A 6 6.98 -15.21 8.14
N ASN A 7 5.68 -15.32 7.98
CA ASN A 7 5.01 -16.60 8.04
C ASN A 7 5.13 -17.33 6.69
N PRO A 8 5.82 -18.51 6.61
CA PRO A 8 5.97 -19.27 5.37
C PRO A 8 4.64 -19.61 4.70
N TYR A 9 3.57 -19.79 5.48
CA TYR A 9 2.23 -20.05 4.97
C TYR A 9 1.65 -18.84 4.23
N SER A 10 1.89 -17.63 4.72
CA SER A 10 1.47 -16.39 4.04
C SER A 10 2.16 -16.20 2.69
N ILE A 11 3.46 -16.47 2.64
CA ILE A 11 4.25 -16.46 1.39
C ILE A 11 3.69 -17.47 0.40
N SER A 12 3.49 -18.73 0.82
CA SER A 12 2.95 -19.79 -0.03
C SER A 12 1.57 -19.43 -0.60
N LYS A 13 0.72 -18.73 0.17
CA LYS A 13 -0.58 -18.24 -0.32
C LYS A 13 -0.44 -17.21 -1.45
N GLN A 14 0.56 -16.34 -1.39
CA GLN A 14 0.82 -15.35 -2.45
C GLN A 14 1.37 -16.05 -3.70
N HIS A 15 2.33 -16.96 -3.54
CA HIS A 15 2.90 -17.71 -4.65
C HIS A 15 1.86 -18.55 -5.43
N LYS A 16 0.86 -19.12 -4.73
CA LYS A 16 -0.28 -19.81 -5.39
C LYS A 16 -1.14 -18.89 -6.27
N ARG A 17 -0.96 -17.59 -6.16
CA ARG A 17 -1.64 -16.56 -6.97
C ARG A 17 -0.67 -15.87 -7.94
N ASP A 18 0.50 -16.46 -8.17
CA ASP A 18 1.59 -15.91 -8.97
C ASP A 18 2.05 -14.52 -8.51
N LYS A 19 1.89 -14.23 -7.19
CA LYS A 19 2.28 -12.96 -6.58
C LYS A 19 3.38 -13.16 -5.54
N LEU A 20 4.26 -12.17 -5.45
CA LEU A 20 5.24 -12.09 -4.36
C LEU A 20 4.59 -11.53 -3.09
N HIS A 21 5.05 -11.98 -1.94
CA HIS A 21 4.73 -11.37 -0.66
C HIS A 21 5.36 -9.98 -0.54
N VAL A 22 4.76 -9.05 0.22
CA VAL A 22 5.27 -7.67 0.37
C VAL A 22 6.74 -7.62 0.77
N VAL A 23 7.19 -8.50 1.64
CA VAL A 23 8.60 -8.56 2.08
C VAL A 23 9.55 -9.00 0.96
N GLU A 24 9.12 -9.90 0.08
CA GLU A 24 9.91 -10.29 -1.08
C GLU A 24 10.03 -9.12 -2.07
N ARG A 25 8.95 -8.35 -2.24
CA ARG A 25 8.92 -7.13 -3.06
C ARG A 25 9.91 -6.08 -2.53
N ILE A 26 9.95 -5.87 -1.21
CA ILE A 26 10.93 -4.98 -0.56
C ILE A 26 12.36 -5.43 -0.86
N ARG A 27 12.66 -6.71 -0.70
CA ARG A 27 14.00 -7.26 -0.97
C ARG A 27 14.45 -7.17 -2.42
N LEU A 28 13.48 -7.15 -3.37
CA LEU A 28 13.77 -6.97 -4.79
C LEU A 28 13.94 -5.49 -5.18
N LEU A 29 13.25 -4.60 -4.48
CA LEU A 29 13.20 -3.18 -4.82
C LEU A 29 14.42 -2.41 -4.29
N PHE A 30 14.81 -2.71 -3.04
CA PHE A 30 15.85 -1.96 -2.34
C PHE A 30 17.24 -2.58 -2.49
N ASP A 31 18.25 -1.73 -2.39
CA ASP A 31 19.64 -2.17 -2.29
C ASP A 31 19.80 -3.10 -1.09
N ARG A 32 20.71 -4.06 -1.22
CA ARG A 32 20.91 -5.09 -0.19
C ARG A 32 21.13 -4.47 1.19
N ASP A 33 20.39 -4.97 2.18
CA ASP A 33 20.50 -4.60 3.60
C ASP A 33 20.27 -3.10 3.90
N SER A 34 19.73 -2.31 2.94
CA SER A 34 19.50 -0.87 3.10
C SER A 34 18.16 -0.53 3.72
N PHE A 35 17.17 -1.42 3.67
CA PHE A 35 15.81 -1.12 4.11
C PHE A 35 15.69 -1.12 5.63
N THR A 36 15.13 -0.04 6.17
CA THR A 36 14.81 0.13 7.60
C THR A 36 13.31 0.35 7.74
N GLU A 37 12.63 -0.47 8.56
CA GLU A 37 11.23 -0.27 8.89
C GLU A 37 11.04 1.02 9.71
N TYR A 38 9.96 1.75 9.40
CA TYR A 38 9.59 2.99 10.08
C TYR A 38 8.25 2.81 10.79
N TYR A 39 8.23 3.19 12.05
CA TYR A 39 7.01 3.26 12.86
C TYR A 39 6.93 4.64 13.49
N PRO A 40 5.76 5.31 13.48
CA PRO A 40 5.54 6.53 14.24
C PRO A 40 5.88 6.31 15.73
N GLU A 41 6.36 7.35 16.41
CA GLU A 41 6.86 7.23 17.80
C GLU A 41 5.77 6.79 18.80
N ASP A 42 4.54 7.22 18.59
CA ASP A 42 3.36 6.87 19.37
C ASP A 42 2.94 5.39 19.19
N GLU A 43 3.36 4.74 18.10
CA GLU A 43 3.05 3.33 17.81
C GLU A 43 4.18 2.35 18.17
N LYS A 44 5.41 2.82 18.46
CA LYS A 44 6.57 1.96 18.75
C LYS A 44 6.41 1.02 19.94
N ASN A 45 5.55 1.37 20.90
CA ASN A 45 5.31 0.61 22.12
C ASN A 45 3.98 -0.15 22.12
N ASN A 46 3.28 -0.24 21.00
CA ASN A 46 1.98 -0.87 20.90
C ASN A 46 2.11 -2.22 20.19
N ASP A 47 1.73 -3.32 20.85
CA ASP A 47 1.70 -4.68 20.30
C ASP A 47 0.82 -4.83 19.04
N TYR A 48 0.05 -3.80 18.71
CA TYR A 48 -0.82 -3.71 17.52
C TYR A 48 -0.30 -2.76 16.44
N ALA A 49 1.00 -2.50 16.39
CA ALA A 49 1.59 -1.57 15.41
C ALA A 49 1.37 -2.00 13.94
N TYR A 50 1.32 -3.31 13.68
CA TYR A 50 1.11 -3.83 12.34
C TYR A 50 -0.37 -3.91 11.95
N ASP A 51 -0.74 -3.26 10.86
CA ASP A 51 -2.11 -3.30 10.32
C ASP A 51 -2.14 -3.57 8.80
N GLY A 52 -1.35 -4.54 8.35
CA GLY A 52 -1.34 -4.98 6.96
C GLY A 52 -0.60 -4.05 6.00
N VAL A 53 0.25 -3.18 6.51
CA VAL A 53 1.16 -2.35 5.71
C VAL A 53 2.55 -2.31 6.35
N ILE A 54 3.58 -2.43 5.53
CA ILE A 54 4.97 -2.21 5.95
C ILE A 54 5.39 -0.85 5.43
N THR A 55 5.88 -0.01 6.34
CA THR A 55 6.42 1.31 6.03
C THR A 55 7.90 1.38 6.38
N GLY A 56 8.66 2.14 5.62
CA GLY A 56 10.10 2.22 5.84
C GLY A 56 10.81 3.13 4.84
N TYR A 57 12.10 3.08 4.87
CA TYR A 57 12.97 3.77 3.92
C TYR A 57 14.24 2.94 3.67
N GLY A 58 14.88 3.19 2.56
CA GLY A 58 16.13 2.53 2.16
C GLY A 58 16.71 3.20 0.94
N THR A 59 17.67 2.56 0.30
CA THR A 59 18.24 3.08 -0.95
C THR A 59 17.88 2.21 -2.14
N ILE A 60 17.76 2.86 -3.30
CA ILE A 60 17.64 2.24 -4.62
C ILE A 60 18.74 2.86 -5.49
N TYR A 61 19.71 2.07 -5.93
CA TYR A 61 20.93 2.57 -6.58
C TYR A 61 21.62 3.69 -5.79
N GLY A 62 21.66 3.55 -4.46
CA GLY A 62 22.26 4.51 -3.54
C GLY A 62 21.43 5.77 -3.26
N GLN A 63 20.25 5.93 -3.87
CA GLN A 63 19.36 7.07 -3.64
C GLN A 63 18.32 6.73 -2.58
N GLN A 64 18.15 7.59 -1.60
CA GLN A 64 17.18 7.40 -0.51
C GLN A 64 15.74 7.50 -1.03
N VAL A 65 14.93 6.51 -0.66
CA VAL A 65 13.52 6.39 -1.02
C VAL A 65 12.71 5.98 0.19
N TYR A 66 11.56 6.59 0.37
CA TYR A 66 10.55 6.20 1.35
C TYR A 66 9.56 5.21 0.74
N PHE A 67 8.96 4.38 1.57
CA PHE A 67 8.19 3.24 1.07
C PHE A 67 7.01 2.91 1.97
N TYR A 68 5.91 2.49 1.36
CA TYR A 68 4.86 1.71 1.98
C TYR A 68 4.41 0.57 1.06
N GLY A 69 4.12 -0.59 1.64
CA GLY A 69 3.66 -1.73 0.87
C GLY A 69 2.57 -2.49 1.61
N GLN A 70 1.44 -2.73 0.94
CA GLN A 70 0.33 -3.48 1.49
C GLN A 70 0.62 -4.97 1.55
N ASP A 71 0.27 -5.59 2.67
CA ASP A 71 0.30 -7.04 2.85
C ASP A 71 -1.10 -7.62 2.62
N PHE A 72 -1.31 -8.20 1.45
CA PHE A 72 -2.57 -8.86 1.10
C PHE A 72 -2.92 -10.01 2.04
N THR A 73 -1.96 -10.61 2.72
CA THR A 73 -2.19 -11.74 3.64
C THR A 73 -2.81 -11.32 4.96
N HIS A 74 -2.74 -10.02 5.29
CA HIS A 74 -3.41 -9.42 6.43
C HIS A 74 -4.71 -8.72 5.96
N MET A 75 -5.86 -9.27 6.35
CA MET A 75 -7.20 -8.74 6.03
C MET A 75 -7.40 -8.32 4.55
N GLY A 76 -6.74 -9.03 3.61
CA GLY A 76 -6.82 -8.73 2.17
C GLY A 76 -6.16 -7.42 1.77
N GLY A 77 -5.20 -6.91 2.53
CA GLY A 77 -4.53 -5.65 2.27
C GLY A 77 -5.46 -4.42 2.33
N THR A 78 -6.60 -4.54 3.03
CA THR A 78 -7.60 -3.47 3.09
C THR A 78 -7.16 -2.31 3.96
N PHE A 79 -7.55 -1.09 3.55
CA PHE A 79 -7.30 0.13 4.30
C PHE A 79 -8.17 0.20 5.56
N GLY A 80 -7.59 -0.09 6.72
CA GLY A 80 -8.12 0.31 8.02
C GLY A 80 -7.70 1.73 8.37
N TYR A 81 -8.24 2.30 9.45
CA TYR A 81 -7.84 3.63 9.91
C TYR A 81 -6.34 3.67 10.25
N ARG A 82 -5.86 2.72 11.06
CA ARG A 82 -4.44 2.62 11.43
C ARG A 82 -3.54 2.38 10.23
N HIS A 83 -3.92 1.50 9.32
CA HIS A 83 -3.22 1.25 8.05
C HIS A 83 -3.00 2.56 7.28
N SER A 84 -4.05 3.38 7.15
CA SER A 84 -3.96 4.67 6.48
C SER A 84 -3.05 5.65 7.23
N MET A 85 -3.13 5.71 8.57
CA MET A 85 -2.28 6.58 9.38
C MET A 85 -0.79 6.23 9.24
N GLN A 86 -0.43 4.96 9.15
CA GLN A 86 0.95 4.53 8.91
C GLN A 86 1.46 5.01 7.54
N ILE A 87 0.64 4.90 6.48
CA ILE A 87 0.99 5.42 5.15
C ILE A 87 1.13 6.94 5.19
N ILE A 88 0.21 7.64 5.83
CA ILE A 88 0.26 9.09 5.99
C ILE A 88 1.54 9.52 6.70
N ALA A 89 1.93 8.84 7.76
CA ALA A 89 3.13 9.14 8.52
C ALA A 89 4.39 9.03 7.66
N ILE A 90 4.53 7.97 6.87
CA ILE A 90 5.71 7.78 6.01
C ILE A 90 5.74 8.78 4.84
N ILE A 91 4.59 9.16 4.25
CA ILE A 91 4.53 10.21 3.23
C ILE A 91 4.94 11.56 3.82
N LYS A 92 4.46 11.91 5.01
CA LYS A 92 4.85 13.14 5.70
C LYS A 92 6.35 13.17 6.01
N GLU A 93 6.93 12.05 6.43
CA GLU A 93 8.38 11.97 6.66
C GLU A 93 9.15 12.12 5.34
N ALA A 94 8.70 11.48 4.25
CA ALA A 94 9.28 11.64 2.93
C ALA A 94 9.29 13.10 2.46
N MET A 95 8.17 13.83 2.66
CA MET A 95 8.09 15.26 2.35
C MET A 95 9.09 16.09 3.16
N LYS A 96 9.22 15.81 4.47
CA LYS A 96 10.17 16.47 5.35
C LYS A 96 11.61 16.27 4.91
N GLN A 97 11.95 15.07 4.44
CA GLN A 97 13.28 14.70 3.95
C GLN A 97 13.48 15.05 2.47
N LYS A 98 12.44 15.50 1.76
CA LYS A 98 12.45 15.81 0.31
C LYS A 98 12.89 14.62 -0.54
N CYS A 99 12.48 13.43 -0.16
CA CYS A 99 12.79 12.18 -0.84
C CYS A 99 11.56 11.60 -1.55
N PRO A 100 11.72 10.85 -2.64
CA PRO A 100 10.63 10.14 -3.29
C PRO A 100 9.95 9.16 -2.35
N VAL A 101 8.65 8.90 -2.59
CA VAL A 101 7.91 7.82 -1.93
C VAL A 101 7.38 6.83 -2.95
N ILE A 102 7.56 5.53 -2.68
CA ILE A 102 7.03 4.43 -3.48
C ILE A 102 5.97 3.70 -2.67
N GLY A 103 4.77 3.56 -3.21
CA GLY A 103 3.69 2.74 -2.68
C GLY A 103 3.48 1.46 -3.49
N ILE A 104 3.47 0.30 -2.84
CA ILE A 104 3.06 -0.96 -3.46
C ILE A 104 1.65 -1.31 -3.00
N TYR A 105 0.73 -1.38 -3.98
CA TYR A 105 -0.69 -1.62 -3.74
C TYR A 105 -1.08 -3.07 -4.07
N ASP A 106 -1.69 -3.72 -3.10
CA ASP A 106 -2.25 -5.06 -3.22
C ASP A 106 -3.34 -5.21 -2.15
N GLY A 107 -4.52 -4.63 -2.39
CA GLY A 107 -5.58 -4.57 -1.39
C GLY A 107 -6.99 -4.40 -1.93
N GLY A 108 -7.96 -4.83 -1.12
CA GLY A 108 -9.38 -4.89 -1.45
C GLY A 108 -10.17 -3.58 -1.24
N GLY A 109 -9.51 -2.44 -1.00
CA GLY A 109 -10.18 -1.17 -0.75
C GLY A 109 -10.34 -0.83 0.73
N ALA A 110 -11.30 0.01 1.08
CA ALA A 110 -11.58 0.37 2.47
C ALA A 110 -12.02 -0.86 3.29
N ARG A 111 -11.54 -0.98 4.52
CA ARG A 111 -11.87 -2.08 5.44
C ARG A 111 -13.28 -1.88 5.99
N ILE A 112 -14.26 -2.60 5.43
CA ILE A 112 -15.68 -2.47 5.77
C ILE A 112 -15.98 -2.79 7.25
N GLN A 113 -15.19 -3.64 7.89
CA GLN A 113 -15.33 -3.99 9.31
C GLN A 113 -15.12 -2.78 10.24
N GLU A 114 -14.41 -1.76 9.80
CA GLU A 114 -14.16 -0.53 10.56
C GLU A 114 -15.16 0.61 10.20
N GLY A 115 -16.04 0.38 9.23
CA GLY A 115 -17.08 1.32 8.85
C GLY A 115 -16.55 2.71 8.49
N ALA A 116 -17.11 3.75 9.11
CA ALA A 116 -16.74 5.14 8.84
C ALA A 116 -15.27 5.47 9.16
N ALA A 117 -14.63 4.77 10.10
CA ALA A 117 -13.25 5.03 10.47
C ALA A 117 -12.28 4.73 9.31
N SER A 118 -12.47 3.61 8.60
CA SER A 118 -11.65 3.27 7.44
C SER A 118 -11.82 4.29 6.30
N VAL A 119 -13.04 4.77 6.07
CA VAL A 119 -13.32 5.79 5.05
C VAL A 119 -12.67 7.13 5.43
N ALA A 120 -12.72 7.52 6.70
CA ALA A 120 -12.02 8.72 7.19
C ALA A 120 -10.51 8.61 6.97
N GLY A 121 -9.90 7.47 7.32
CA GLY A 121 -8.49 7.21 7.06
C GLY A 121 -8.12 7.30 5.57
N CYS A 122 -8.96 6.77 4.68
CA CYS A 122 -8.77 6.94 3.24
C CYS A 122 -8.81 8.42 2.83
N GLY A 123 -9.77 9.19 3.33
CA GLY A 123 -9.89 10.63 3.03
C GLY A 123 -8.64 11.42 3.46
N GLU A 124 -8.11 11.15 4.65
CA GLU A 124 -6.88 11.78 5.13
C GLU A 124 -5.65 11.38 4.30
N LEU A 125 -5.60 10.12 3.84
CA LEU A 125 -4.55 9.66 2.93
C LEU A 125 -4.61 10.41 1.59
N PHE A 126 -5.79 10.53 0.98
CA PHE A 126 -5.95 11.26 -0.29
C PHE A 126 -5.55 12.74 -0.13
N TYR A 127 -5.95 13.36 0.96
CA TYR A 127 -5.50 14.72 1.28
C TYR A 127 -3.97 14.80 1.40
N THR A 128 -3.35 13.82 2.05
CA THR A 128 -1.88 13.77 2.19
C THR A 128 -1.19 13.58 0.83
N ASN A 129 -1.72 12.74 -0.07
CA ASN A 129 -1.21 12.62 -1.43
C ASN A 129 -1.27 13.97 -2.18
N THR A 130 -2.34 14.74 -2.02
CA THR A 130 -2.46 16.06 -2.66
C THR A 130 -1.45 17.07 -2.09
N LEU A 131 -1.16 17.02 -0.80
CA LEU A 131 -0.13 17.87 -0.18
C LEU A 131 1.29 17.49 -0.65
N ALA A 132 1.54 16.23 -0.94
CA ALA A 132 2.83 15.74 -1.43
C ALA A 132 3.04 16.04 -2.92
N SER A 133 1.96 16.25 -3.67
CA SER A 133 2.00 16.55 -5.12
C SER A 133 2.80 17.82 -5.40
N GLY A 134 3.80 17.71 -6.29
CA GLY A 134 4.71 18.80 -6.62
C GLY A 134 5.77 19.09 -5.53
N VAL A 135 5.75 18.39 -4.40
CA VAL A 135 6.75 18.51 -3.32
C VAL A 135 7.78 17.39 -3.39
N ILE A 136 7.32 16.15 -3.55
CA ILE A 136 8.14 14.96 -3.72
C ILE A 136 7.56 14.09 -4.83
N PRO A 137 8.40 13.32 -5.56
CA PRO A 137 7.90 12.29 -6.47
C PRO A 137 7.12 11.20 -5.73
N GLN A 138 5.90 10.91 -6.18
CA GLN A 138 5.06 9.84 -5.68
C GLN A 138 4.91 8.76 -6.75
N ILE A 139 5.27 7.53 -6.44
CA ILE A 139 5.28 6.40 -7.37
C ILE A 139 4.38 5.31 -6.83
N ALA A 140 3.42 4.87 -7.62
CA ALA A 140 2.55 3.74 -7.30
C ALA A 140 2.93 2.51 -8.13
N ILE A 141 3.02 1.35 -7.49
CA ILE A 141 3.18 0.05 -8.14
C ILE A 141 1.97 -0.80 -7.76
N ILE A 142 1.13 -1.10 -8.73
CA ILE A 142 -0.01 -1.99 -8.55
C ILE A 142 0.49 -3.43 -8.68
N ALA A 143 0.63 -4.13 -7.58
CA ALA A 143 1.22 -5.47 -7.54
C ALA A 143 0.19 -6.56 -7.16
N GLY A 144 -1.07 -6.28 -7.43
CA GLY A 144 -2.19 -7.16 -7.17
C GLY A 144 -3.51 -6.43 -7.39
N THR A 145 -4.50 -6.73 -6.55
CA THR A 145 -5.78 -6.03 -6.57
C THR A 145 -5.65 -4.64 -5.97
N CYS A 146 -6.21 -3.64 -6.66
CA CYS A 146 -6.37 -2.29 -6.16
C CYS A 146 -7.81 -1.87 -6.45
N ALA A 147 -8.70 -1.99 -5.46
CA ALA A 147 -10.15 -1.90 -5.68
C ALA A 147 -10.82 -0.84 -4.81
N GLY A 148 -11.95 -0.31 -5.28
CA GLY A 148 -12.77 0.63 -4.54
C GLY A 148 -12.04 1.91 -4.15
N GLY A 149 -12.14 2.32 -2.88
CA GLY A 149 -11.46 3.52 -2.37
C GLY A 149 -9.93 3.48 -2.47
N ALA A 150 -9.31 2.29 -2.52
CA ALA A 150 -7.87 2.14 -2.67
C ALA A 150 -7.33 2.69 -4.01
N VAL A 151 -8.16 2.79 -5.04
CA VAL A 151 -7.77 3.26 -6.38
C VAL A 151 -7.42 4.76 -6.39
N TYR A 152 -8.03 5.53 -5.50
CA TYR A 152 -7.84 6.99 -5.51
C TYR A 152 -6.42 7.39 -5.11
N SER A 153 -5.83 6.74 -4.12
CA SER A 153 -4.46 7.08 -3.68
C SER A 153 -3.43 6.91 -4.80
N PRO A 154 -3.31 5.77 -5.51
CA PRO A 154 -2.41 5.67 -6.66
C PRO A 154 -2.81 6.60 -7.81
N GLY A 155 -4.11 6.88 -8.00
CA GLY A 155 -4.60 7.83 -9.00
C GLY A 155 -4.15 9.29 -8.76
N LEU A 156 -3.71 9.61 -7.54
CA LEU A 156 -3.16 10.91 -7.14
C LEU A 156 -1.63 10.97 -7.16
N THR A 157 -0.96 9.88 -7.54
CA THR A 157 0.51 9.84 -7.64
C THR A 157 1.00 10.29 -9.02
N ASP A 158 2.30 10.59 -9.14
CA ASP A 158 2.89 11.08 -10.38
C ASP A 158 3.11 9.97 -11.41
N PHE A 159 3.39 8.74 -10.95
CA PHE A 159 3.64 7.58 -11.81
C PHE A 159 2.91 6.35 -11.30
N ILE A 160 2.28 5.61 -12.20
CA ILE A 160 1.62 4.35 -11.91
C ILE A 160 2.23 3.24 -12.76
N PHE A 161 2.79 2.23 -12.10
CA PHE A 161 3.29 1.02 -12.75
C PHE A 161 2.37 -0.15 -12.46
N THR A 162 2.17 -1.00 -13.46
CA THR A 162 1.37 -2.22 -13.34
C THR A 162 2.21 -3.44 -13.71
N ILE A 163 1.89 -4.59 -13.11
CA ILE A 163 2.52 -5.88 -13.41
C ILE A 163 1.56 -6.69 -14.29
N ASP A 164 2.04 -7.10 -15.45
CA ASP A 164 1.24 -7.88 -16.41
C ASP A 164 0.61 -9.11 -15.73
N LYS A 165 -0.66 -9.39 -16.07
CA LYS A 165 -1.49 -10.51 -15.57
C LYS A 165 -1.78 -10.51 -14.06
N ILE A 166 -1.18 -9.61 -13.26
CA ILE A 166 -1.32 -9.57 -11.80
C ILE A 166 -2.13 -8.35 -11.36
N SER A 167 -1.88 -7.20 -11.98
CA SER A 167 -2.48 -5.93 -11.57
C SER A 167 -3.92 -5.82 -12.02
N ASN A 168 -4.79 -5.47 -11.07
CA ASN A 168 -6.18 -5.12 -11.32
C ASN A 168 -6.50 -3.81 -10.60
N MET A 169 -6.93 -2.80 -11.35
CA MET A 169 -7.26 -1.48 -10.79
C MET A 169 -8.68 -1.09 -11.23
N PHE A 170 -9.60 -0.98 -10.28
CA PHE A 170 -11.01 -0.66 -10.58
C PHE A 170 -11.71 -0.04 -9.38
N VAL A 171 -12.62 0.91 -9.64
CA VAL A 171 -13.42 1.56 -8.59
C VAL A 171 -14.51 0.62 -8.08
N THR A 172 -15.17 -0.14 -8.98
CA THR A 172 -16.20 -1.12 -8.62
C THR A 172 -16.09 -2.37 -9.50
N GLY A 173 -16.48 -3.51 -8.95
CA GLY A 173 -16.41 -4.79 -9.65
C GLY A 173 -17.50 -4.97 -10.72
N ALA A 174 -17.28 -5.88 -11.66
CA ALA A 174 -18.18 -6.18 -12.77
C ALA A 174 -19.64 -6.46 -12.31
N LYS A 175 -19.81 -7.16 -11.19
CA LYS A 175 -21.15 -7.45 -10.64
C LYS A 175 -21.97 -6.19 -10.38
N VAL A 176 -21.37 -5.17 -9.77
CA VAL A 176 -22.04 -3.89 -9.49
C VAL A 176 -22.30 -3.12 -10.78
N ILE A 177 -21.35 -3.14 -11.73
CA ILE A 177 -21.53 -2.51 -13.05
C ILE A 177 -22.70 -3.16 -13.78
N ASN A 178 -22.77 -4.48 -13.80
CA ASN A 178 -23.86 -5.23 -14.45
C ASN A 178 -25.22 -4.89 -13.84
N GLU A 179 -25.33 -4.82 -12.51
CA GLU A 179 -26.58 -4.48 -11.83
C GLU A 179 -27.02 -3.03 -12.12
N VAL A 180 -26.09 -2.08 -12.21
CA VAL A 180 -26.40 -0.66 -12.41
C VAL A 180 -26.65 -0.33 -13.89
N GLN A 181 -25.89 -0.92 -14.81
CA GLN A 181 -25.94 -0.61 -16.24
C GLN A 181 -26.77 -1.61 -17.04
N GLY A 182 -27.25 -2.70 -16.44
CA GLY A 182 -27.97 -3.75 -17.14
C GLY A 182 -27.12 -4.47 -18.20
N THR A 183 -25.81 -4.53 -17.98
CA THR A 183 -24.83 -5.14 -18.87
C THR A 183 -24.34 -6.46 -18.30
N ASP A 184 -23.73 -7.30 -19.13
CA ASP A 184 -23.15 -8.60 -18.72
C ASP A 184 -21.65 -8.58 -19.01
N TYR A 185 -20.89 -7.87 -18.14
CA TYR A 185 -19.45 -7.90 -18.15
C TYR A 185 -18.95 -9.13 -17.34
N LEU A 186 -18.04 -9.88 -17.90
CA LEU A 186 -17.40 -11.05 -17.27
C LEU A 186 -16.38 -10.64 -16.20
#